data_6f27c0203afee876efd2c54a8418d2c0
#
_entry.id   6f27c0203afee876efd2c54a8418d2c0
#
_cell.length_a   1.000
_cell.length_b   1.000
_cell.length_c   1.000
_cell.angle_alpha   90.00
_cell.angle_beta   90.00
_cell.angle_gamma   90.00
#
_symmetry.space_group_name_H-M   'P 1'
#
loop_
_entity.id
_entity.type
_entity.pdbx_description
1 polymer ?
#
loop_
_entity_poly.entity_id
_entity_poly.type
_entity_poly.pdbx_seq_one_letter_code
_entity_poly.pdbx_strand_id
1 'polypeptide(L)'
;MKVLIVGSGGREHAIAWAVSKSAKADKIYCAPGNAGIEEYAECVNIGAMEFDKLVAFAKEKEIDLTIIGMDDPLVGGVVDAFETEGLRVFGPRKNAAIIEGSKAFSKDLMKKYNIPTAGYENFDSDEAALAYLETAKFPIVLKADGLALGKGVLICNTLEEAKDGVKTIMEDKKFGDAGNRMVIEEFMTGREVSVLAFCDGKTIKCMTSAQDHKRAKDGDQGLNTGGMGTFSPSPFYTKEVEEFCEKYIYQPTMDAMAAEGRPFVGILFTGLMLTEDGPKVLEYNARFGDPEAQVVLPRMTNDIIDVMEACIDGRLDEIDLQFEDNAAVCVVLASDGYPVSYKKGYVINGLDEFKKHDGYYCFHAGTKRTDEGIVTNGGRVLGVTAKGSDLKEARKNAYAATEWVTFENKYMRHDIGKAIDDVEA
;
A
#
# COMPACT_ATOMS: atom_id res chain seq x y z
N MET A 1 19.69 -9.03 16.08
CA MET A 1 19.79 -8.01 15.00
C MET A 1 19.19 -6.69 15.46
N LYS A 2 19.79 -5.59 15.07
CA LYS A 2 19.22 -4.26 15.20
C LYS A 2 18.54 -3.91 13.88
N VAL A 3 17.27 -3.55 13.93
CA VAL A 3 16.44 -3.27 12.73
C VAL A 3 15.98 -1.82 12.74
N LEU A 4 16.08 -1.15 11.60
CA LEU A 4 15.51 0.19 11.38
C LEU A 4 14.35 0.09 10.40
N ILE A 5 13.20 0.63 10.75
CA ILE A 5 12.04 0.77 9.87
C ILE A 5 11.88 2.25 9.49
N VAL A 6 11.75 2.54 8.20
CA VAL A 6 11.57 3.91 7.69
C VAL A 6 10.11 4.12 7.30
N GLY A 7 9.47 5.07 7.96
CA GLY A 7 8.08 5.45 7.75
C GLY A 7 7.34 5.75 9.06
N SER A 8 6.05 6.05 8.97
CA SER A 8 5.27 6.53 10.12
C SER A 8 3.78 6.17 10.10
N GLY A 9 3.33 5.35 9.15
CA GLY A 9 1.92 5.03 8.96
C GLY A 9 1.48 3.72 9.59
N GLY A 10 0.23 3.34 9.35
CA GLY A 10 -0.35 2.09 9.82
C GLY A 10 0.36 0.85 9.27
N ARG A 11 0.81 0.92 8.05
CA ARG A 11 1.64 -0.10 7.38
C ARG A 11 2.96 -0.31 8.14
N GLU A 12 3.66 0.77 8.49
CA GLU A 12 4.90 0.69 9.26
C GLU A 12 4.67 0.17 10.68
N HIS A 13 3.53 0.48 11.28
CA HIS A 13 3.15 -0.10 12.57
C HIS A 13 2.94 -1.62 12.46
N ALA A 14 2.25 -2.10 11.41
CA ALA A 14 2.07 -3.53 11.17
C ALA A 14 3.41 -4.23 10.89
N ILE A 15 4.33 -3.59 10.17
CA ILE A 15 5.69 -4.10 9.95
C ILE A 15 6.45 -4.18 11.29
N ALA A 16 6.41 -3.13 12.12
CA ALA A 16 7.08 -3.11 13.42
C ALA A 16 6.54 -4.22 14.34
N TRP A 17 5.22 -4.42 14.35
CA TRP A 17 4.60 -5.54 15.05
C TRP A 17 5.12 -6.89 14.55
N ALA A 18 5.14 -7.12 13.23
CA ALA A 18 5.62 -8.37 12.66
C ALA A 18 7.11 -8.62 12.95
N VAL A 19 7.96 -7.59 12.85
CA VAL A 19 9.39 -7.64 13.18
C VAL A 19 9.58 -7.96 14.66
N SER A 20 8.75 -7.42 15.56
CA SER A 20 8.83 -7.68 17.00
C SER A 20 8.59 -9.15 17.38
N LYS A 21 7.96 -9.93 16.50
CA LYS A 21 7.73 -11.38 16.67
C LYS A 21 8.94 -12.23 16.30
N SER A 22 9.90 -11.65 15.56
CA SER A 22 11.11 -12.36 15.18
C SER A 22 12.04 -12.58 16.36
N ALA A 23 12.51 -13.81 16.55
CA ALA A 23 13.54 -14.12 17.54
C ALA A 23 14.90 -13.48 17.17
N LYS A 24 15.08 -13.02 15.95
CA LYS A 24 16.29 -12.33 15.48
C LYS A 24 16.34 -10.85 15.85
N ALA A 25 15.22 -10.21 16.12
CA ALA A 25 15.14 -8.78 16.42
C ALA A 25 15.46 -8.49 17.90
N ASP A 26 16.66 -8.03 18.17
CA ASP A 26 17.08 -7.63 19.52
C ASP A 26 16.69 -6.19 19.86
N LYS A 27 16.73 -5.31 18.85
CA LYS A 27 16.37 -3.90 18.96
C LYS A 27 15.75 -3.40 17.67
N ILE A 28 14.65 -2.67 17.79
CA ILE A 28 13.93 -2.09 16.66
C ILE A 28 13.90 -0.57 16.82
N TYR A 29 14.23 0.13 15.75
CA TYR A 29 14.08 1.58 15.60
C TYR A 29 13.09 1.88 14.47
N CYS A 30 12.39 3.00 14.58
CA CYS A 30 11.53 3.50 13.50
C CYS A 30 11.76 4.99 13.27
N ALA A 31 11.88 5.40 12.03
CA ALA A 31 12.13 6.79 11.66
C ALA A 31 11.12 7.28 10.61
N PRO A 32 10.25 8.27 10.93
CA PRO A 32 10.09 8.91 12.24
C PRO A 32 9.18 8.13 13.22
N GLY A 33 8.39 7.16 12.73
CA GLY A 33 7.44 6.41 13.54
C GLY A 33 6.17 7.20 13.94
N ASN A 34 5.40 6.63 14.84
CA ASN A 34 4.21 7.24 15.44
C ASN A 34 4.00 6.71 16.86
N ALA A 35 2.98 7.22 17.56
CA ALA A 35 2.74 6.88 18.96
C ALA A 35 2.44 5.41 19.22
N GLY A 36 1.89 4.66 18.25
CA GLY A 36 1.64 3.23 18.39
C GLY A 36 2.89 2.37 18.15
N ILE A 37 3.73 2.79 17.23
CA ILE A 37 5.00 2.12 16.92
C ILE A 37 5.94 2.12 18.12
N GLU A 38 5.84 3.12 19.01
CA GLU A 38 6.62 3.20 20.27
C GLU A 38 6.48 1.95 21.15
N GLU A 39 5.42 1.16 20.98
CA GLU A 39 5.23 -0.09 21.71
C GLU A 39 6.26 -1.17 21.30
N TYR A 40 6.71 -1.15 20.04
CA TYR A 40 7.60 -2.16 19.46
C TYR A 40 8.99 -1.65 19.14
N ALA A 41 9.13 -0.33 18.92
CA ALA A 41 10.36 0.28 18.44
C ALA A 41 10.65 1.60 19.14
N GLU A 42 11.92 1.95 19.18
CA GLU A 42 12.36 3.29 19.55
C GLU A 42 12.17 4.20 18.33
N CYS A 43 11.24 5.15 18.43
CA CYS A 43 11.01 6.14 17.38
C CYS A 43 12.08 7.24 17.44
N VAL A 44 12.70 7.53 16.30
CA VAL A 44 13.73 8.54 16.18
C VAL A 44 13.29 9.66 15.23
N ASN A 45 13.55 10.89 15.60
CA ASN A 45 13.08 12.06 14.85
C ASN A 45 13.98 12.33 13.62
N ILE A 46 13.90 11.42 12.66
CA ILE A 46 14.53 11.55 11.34
C ILE A 46 13.43 11.35 10.31
N GLY A 47 13.26 12.31 9.40
CA GLY A 47 12.29 12.22 8.32
C GLY A 47 12.67 11.15 7.30
N ALA A 48 11.67 10.52 6.70
CA ALA A 48 11.88 9.42 5.74
C ALA A 48 12.66 9.84 4.48
N MET A 49 12.66 11.13 4.13
CA MET A 49 13.40 11.69 3.00
C MET A 49 14.79 12.23 3.37
N GLU A 50 15.18 12.18 4.63
CA GLU A 50 16.49 12.64 5.12
C GLU A 50 17.53 11.51 5.01
N PHE A 51 17.86 11.10 3.78
CA PHE A 51 18.69 9.92 3.51
C PHE A 51 20.05 9.95 4.19
N ASP A 52 20.74 11.10 4.16
CA ASP A 52 22.07 11.23 4.81
C ASP A 52 21.98 10.99 6.32
N LYS A 53 20.93 11.49 6.97
CA LYS A 53 20.71 11.28 8.41
C LYS A 53 20.31 9.83 8.72
N LEU A 54 19.48 9.21 7.86
CA LEU A 54 19.11 7.80 8.01
C LEU A 54 20.34 6.89 7.89
N VAL A 55 21.19 7.12 6.89
CA VAL A 55 22.43 6.38 6.69
C VAL A 55 23.39 6.59 7.87
N ALA A 56 23.59 7.83 8.32
CA ALA A 56 24.44 8.14 9.46
C ALA A 56 23.94 7.45 10.74
N PHE A 57 22.65 7.47 10.99
CA PHE A 57 22.00 6.77 12.11
C PHE A 57 22.23 5.27 12.04
N ALA A 58 22.03 4.66 10.86
CA ALA A 58 22.22 3.24 10.65
C ALA A 58 23.69 2.80 10.93
N LYS A 59 24.66 3.64 10.54
CA LYS A 59 26.08 3.40 10.86
C LYS A 59 26.35 3.55 12.35
N GLU A 60 25.89 4.64 12.97
CA GLU A 60 26.12 4.92 14.40
C GLU A 60 25.54 3.85 15.30
N LYS A 61 24.34 3.37 15.00
CA LYS A 61 23.65 2.32 15.78
C LYS A 61 24.04 0.90 15.37
N GLU A 62 24.83 0.74 14.33
CA GLU A 62 25.21 -0.57 13.79
C GLU A 62 23.97 -1.37 13.40
N ILE A 63 23.09 -0.78 12.59
CA ILE A 63 21.86 -1.41 12.10
C ILE A 63 22.19 -2.56 11.17
N ASP A 64 21.67 -3.75 11.46
CA ASP A 64 21.86 -4.97 10.66
C ASP A 64 20.95 -5.04 9.44
N LEU A 65 19.73 -4.50 9.55
CA LEU A 65 18.74 -4.49 8.48
C LEU A 65 17.87 -3.24 8.55
N THR A 66 17.75 -2.53 7.43
CA THR A 66 16.79 -1.42 7.29
C THR A 66 15.65 -1.82 6.36
N ILE A 67 14.41 -1.53 6.76
CA ILE A 67 13.18 -1.83 6.02
C ILE A 67 12.53 -0.52 5.62
N ILE A 68 12.30 -0.32 4.33
CA ILE A 68 11.65 0.89 3.82
C ILE A 68 10.17 0.61 3.61
N GLY A 69 9.32 1.32 4.36
CA GLY A 69 7.87 1.12 4.32
C GLY A 69 7.13 2.01 3.32
N MET A 70 7.70 3.14 2.91
CA MET A 70 7.04 4.20 2.14
C MET A 70 7.52 4.29 0.69
N ASP A 71 6.66 4.80 -0.18
CA ASP A 71 6.91 5.04 -1.61
C ASP A 71 7.90 6.17 -1.89
N ASP A 72 7.70 7.36 -1.32
CA ASP A 72 8.54 8.54 -1.59
C ASP A 72 10.05 8.27 -1.44
N PRO A 73 10.55 7.71 -0.32
CA PRO A 73 11.97 7.42 -0.18
C PRO A 73 12.46 6.34 -1.14
N LEU A 74 11.65 5.35 -1.50
CA LEU A 74 12.00 4.32 -2.48
C LEU A 74 12.20 4.91 -3.86
N VAL A 75 11.26 5.71 -4.32
CA VAL A 75 11.35 6.42 -5.61
C VAL A 75 12.48 7.46 -5.58
N GLY A 76 12.75 8.05 -4.41
CA GLY A 76 13.83 9.00 -4.19
C GLY A 76 15.24 8.39 -4.20
N GLY A 77 15.37 7.06 -4.02
CA GLY A 77 16.67 6.36 -4.07
C GLY A 77 17.29 6.07 -2.70
N VAL A 78 16.52 5.95 -1.65
CA VAL A 78 17.03 5.63 -0.29
C VAL A 78 17.78 4.29 -0.25
N VAL A 79 17.31 3.29 -1.00
CA VAL A 79 17.97 1.97 -1.07
C VAL A 79 19.37 2.10 -1.67
N ASP A 80 19.51 2.85 -2.77
CA ASP A 80 20.80 3.12 -3.40
C ASP A 80 21.75 3.83 -2.42
N ALA A 81 21.25 4.79 -1.64
CA ALA A 81 22.05 5.48 -0.63
C ALA A 81 22.58 4.53 0.46
N PHE A 82 21.76 3.62 0.94
CA PHE A 82 22.18 2.61 1.92
C PHE A 82 23.18 1.60 1.34
N GLU A 83 22.91 1.08 0.15
CA GLU A 83 23.79 0.10 -0.51
C GLU A 83 25.16 0.69 -0.85
N THR A 84 25.24 1.97 -1.26
CA THR A 84 26.50 2.67 -1.52
C THR A 84 27.39 2.69 -0.30
N GLU A 85 26.83 2.70 0.89
CA GLU A 85 27.54 2.68 2.16
C GLU A 85 27.71 1.27 2.76
N GLY A 86 27.39 0.23 1.99
CA GLY A 86 27.50 -1.17 2.40
C GLY A 86 26.48 -1.59 3.45
N LEU A 87 25.38 -0.85 3.62
CA LEU A 87 24.34 -1.13 4.57
C LEU A 87 23.25 -2.02 3.94
N ARG A 88 22.83 -3.02 4.69
CA ARG A 88 21.81 -3.98 4.27
C ARG A 88 20.43 -3.35 4.37
N VAL A 89 19.66 -3.36 3.28
CA VAL A 89 18.37 -2.68 3.19
C VAL A 89 17.38 -3.50 2.38
N PHE A 90 16.14 -3.56 2.83
CA PHE A 90 15.03 -4.21 2.15
C PHE A 90 14.13 -3.17 1.46
N GLY A 91 14.05 -3.25 0.16
CA GLY A 91 13.28 -2.38 -0.72
C GLY A 91 13.90 -2.32 -2.11
N PRO A 92 13.13 -1.93 -3.13
CA PRO A 92 13.65 -1.79 -4.49
C PRO A 92 14.57 -0.56 -4.62
N ARG A 93 15.62 -0.71 -5.42
CA ARG A 93 16.45 0.43 -5.85
C ARG A 93 15.62 1.42 -6.64
N LYS A 94 16.09 2.65 -6.74
CA LYS A 94 15.42 3.72 -7.47
C LYS A 94 15.01 3.32 -8.89
N ASN A 95 15.90 2.64 -9.61
CA ASN A 95 15.64 2.20 -10.98
C ASN A 95 14.49 1.16 -11.07
N ALA A 96 14.26 0.36 -10.05
CA ALA A 96 13.16 -0.61 -9.98
C ALA A 96 11.88 0.02 -9.40
N ALA A 97 12.00 0.92 -8.43
CA ALA A 97 10.88 1.64 -7.82
C ALA A 97 10.11 2.51 -8.84
N ILE A 98 10.67 2.77 -10.01
CA ILE A 98 10.01 3.46 -11.11
C ILE A 98 8.71 2.78 -11.54
N ILE A 99 8.54 1.49 -11.27
CA ILE A 99 7.29 0.76 -11.57
C ILE A 99 6.08 1.38 -10.82
N GLU A 100 6.31 2.01 -9.66
CA GLU A 100 5.34 2.85 -8.96
C GLU A 100 5.54 4.33 -9.28
N GLY A 101 6.78 4.78 -9.39
CA GLY A 101 7.14 6.18 -9.59
C GLY A 101 6.71 6.75 -10.94
N SER A 102 6.48 5.91 -11.94
CA SER A 102 5.97 6.31 -13.26
C SER A 102 4.90 5.33 -13.77
N LYS A 103 3.68 5.82 -13.87
CA LYS A 103 2.57 5.06 -14.45
C LYS A 103 2.77 4.81 -15.95
N ALA A 104 3.35 5.78 -16.65
CA ALA A 104 3.69 5.65 -18.06
C ALA A 104 4.71 4.53 -18.27
N PHE A 105 5.79 4.48 -17.47
CA PHE A 105 6.76 3.38 -17.52
C PHE A 105 6.09 2.02 -17.27
N SER A 106 5.28 1.92 -16.22
CA SER A 106 4.57 0.70 -15.86
C SER A 106 3.66 0.21 -16.99
N LYS A 107 2.92 1.12 -17.63
CA LYS A 107 2.07 0.78 -18.78
C LYS A 107 2.87 0.33 -19.99
N ASP A 108 3.94 1.03 -20.33
CA ASP A 108 4.81 0.67 -21.44
C ASP A 108 5.49 -0.67 -21.20
N LEU A 109 5.90 -0.97 -19.97
CA LEU A 109 6.43 -2.28 -19.58
C LEU A 109 5.40 -3.38 -19.82
N MET A 110 4.16 -3.21 -19.31
CA MET A 110 3.10 -4.19 -19.48
C MET A 110 2.76 -4.42 -20.95
N LYS A 111 2.69 -3.37 -21.76
CA LYS A 111 2.45 -3.48 -23.20
C LYS A 111 3.59 -4.24 -23.90
N LYS A 112 4.84 -3.89 -23.59
CA LYS A 112 6.04 -4.51 -24.21
C LYS A 112 6.14 -6.01 -23.93
N TYR A 113 5.75 -6.43 -22.72
CA TYR A 113 5.86 -7.81 -22.26
C TYR A 113 4.53 -8.57 -22.23
N ASN A 114 3.50 -8.03 -22.87
CA ASN A 114 2.16 -8.63 -22.97
C ASN A 114 1.51 -8.98 -21.62
N ILE A 115 1.72 -8.15 -20.62
CA ILE A 115 1.07 -8.28 -19.30
C ILE A 115 -0.32 -7.64 -19.39
N PRO A 116 -1.42 -8.35 -19.01
CA PRO A 116 -2.77 -7.83 -19.13
C PRO A 116 -3.00 -6.55 -18.33
N THR A 117 -3.43 -5.49 -18.99
CA THR A 117 -3.82 -4.20 -18.40
C THR A 117 -4.81 -3.48 -19.30
N ALA A 118 -5.40 -2.37 -18.83
CA ALA A 118 -6.27 -1.53 -19.64
C ALA A 118 -5.54 -0.95 -20.85
N GLY A 119 -6.25 -0.76 -21.95
CA GLY A 119 -5.77 0.04 -23.08
C GLY A 119 -5.43 1.46 -22.61
N TYR A 120 -4.35 2.03 -23.13
CA TYR A 120 -3.86 3.33 -22.68
C TYR A 120 -3.06 4.05 -23.76
N GLU A 121 -2.90 5.37 -23.56
CA GLU A 121 -1.95 6.21 -24.29
C GLU A 121 -1.27 7.20 -23.32
N ASN A 122 -0.02 7.53 -23.60
CA ASN A 122 0.78 8.48 -22.83
C ASN A 122 0.83 9.82 -23.55
N PHE A 123 0.74 10.91 -22.79
CA PHE A 123 0.76 12.27 -23.32
C PHE A 123 1.72 13.17 -22.55
N ASP A 124 2.63 13.81 -23.27
CA ASP A 124 3.57 14.82 -22.75
C ASP A 124 3.07 16.25 -23.00
N SER A 125 1.93 16.41 -23.70
CA SER A 125 1.32 17.70 -24.04
C SER A 125 -0.18 17.63 -23.82
N ASP A 126 -0.75 18.67 -23.24
CA ASP A 126 -2.19 18.87 -23.07
C ASP A 126 -2.92 18.95 -24.39
N GLU A 127 -2.34 19.61 -25.40
CA GLU A 127 -2.91 19.69 -26.75
C GLU A 127 -3.13 18.30 -27.37
N ALA A 128 -2.12 17.41 -27.26
CA ALA A 128 -2.21 16.05 -27.77
C ALA A 128 -3.26 15.22 -27.01
N ALA A 129 -3.30 15.38 -25.67
CA ALA A 129 -4.29 14.72 -24.83
C ALA A 129 -5.72 15.18 -25.18
N LEU A 130 -5.95 16.48 -25.33
CA LEU A 130 -7.24 17.03 -25.71
C LEU A 130 -7.69 16.54 -27.10
N ALA A 131 -6.77 16.48 -28.07
CA ALA A 131 -7.07 15.95 -29.41
C ALA A 131 -7.49 14.48 -29.37
N TYR A 132 -6.82 13.65 -28.55
CA TYR A 132 -7.17 12.26 -28.35
C TYR A 132 -8.57 12.08 -27.75
N LEU A 133 -8.95 12.92 -26.78
CA LEU A 133 -10.24 12.87 -26.10
C LEU A 133 -11.43 13.10 -27.03
N GLU A 134 -11.26 13.84 -28.14
CA GLU A 134 -12.36 14.09 -29.12
C GLU A 134 -12.87 12.79 -29.79
N THR A 135 -12.05 11.74 -29.81
CA THR A 135 -12.40 10.43 -30.40
C THR A 135 -12.48 9.31 -29.36
N ALA A 136 -12.24 9.60 -28.09
CA ALA A 136 -12.22 8.62 -27.02
C ALA A 136 -13.63 8.13 -26.67
N LYS A 137 -13.69 6.91 -26.13
CA LYS A 137 -14.94 6.35 -25.56
C LYS A 137 -14.96 6.63 -24.06
N PHE A 138 -16.16 6.97 -23.56
CA PHE A 138 -16.35 7.25 -22.13
C PHE A 138 -17.16 6.14 -21.46
N PRO A 139 -16.97 5.91 -20.12
CA PRO A 139 -16.02 6.62 -19.24
C PRO A 139 -14.55 6.33 -19.56
N ILE A 140 -13.66 7.22 -19.12
CA ILE A 140 -12.21 7.13 -19.32
C ILE A 140 -11.48 7.53 -18.03
N VAL A 141 -10.23 7.07 -17.87
CA VAL A 141 -9.43 7.36 -16.69
C VAL A 141 -8.19 8.18 -17.06
N LEU A 142 -8.03 9.33 -16.41
CA LEU A 142 -6.84 10.16 -16.54
C LEU A 142 -5.96 9.98 -15.29
N LYS A 143 -4.68 9.73 -15.49
CA LYS A 143 -3.71 9.54 -14.40
C LYS A 143 -2.51 10.46 -14.58
N ALA A 144 -2.19 11.25 -13.56
CA ALA A 144 -0.91 11.96 -13.49
C ALA A 144 0.24 10.96 -13.39
N ASP A 145 1.36 11.20 -14.08
CA ASP A 145 2.50 10.30 -14.12
C ASP A 145 3.48 10.61 -12.98
N GLY A 146 3.27 9.97 -11.85
CA GLY A 146 4.11 10.13 -10.65
C GLY A 146 3.36 9.75 -9.38
N LEU A 147 4.04 9.95 -8.25
CA LEU A 147 3.44 9.80 -6.93
C LEU A 147 2.49 10.97 -6.68
N ALA A 148 1.22 10.70 -6.53
CA ALA A 148 0.17 11.71 -6.29
C ALA A 148 -0.73 11.32 -5.11
N LEU A 149 -0.24 10.50 -4.20
CA LEU A 149 -0.95 10.04 -2.99
C LEU A 149 -2.35 9.48 -3.29
N GLY A 150 -2.50 8.76 -4.42
CA GLY A 150 -3.78 8.23 -4.88
C GLY A 150 -4.77 9.28 -5.41
N LYS A 151 -4.40 10.57 -5.40
CA LYS A 151 -5.28 11.68 -5.82
C LYS A 151 -5.15 12.05 -7.29
N GLY A 152 -4.09 11.60 -7.95
CA GLY A 152 -3.79 11.87 -9.36
C GLY A 152 -4.57 11.03 -10.36
N VAL A 153 -5.65 10.37 -9.95
CA VAL A 153 -6.50 9.51 -10.79
C VAL A 153 -7.89 10.12 -10.88
N LEU A 154 -8.33 10.44 -12.10
CA LEU A 154 -9.63 11.04 -12.37
C LEU A 154 -10.43 10.13 -13.31
N ILE A 155 -11.59 9.69 -12.87
CA ILE A 155 -12.57 8.97 -13.70
C ILE A 155 -13.49 10.01 -14.31
N CYS A 156 -13.52 10.07 -15.64
CA CYS A 156 -14.30 11.05 -16.39
C CYS A 156 -15.40 10.34 -17.20
N ASN A 157 -16.64 10.72 -16.97
CA ASN A 157 -17.80 10.12 -17.63
C ASN A 157 -18.15 10.83 -18.93
N THR A 158 -17.70 12.08 -19.09
CA THR A 158 -17.97 12.92 -20.26
C THR A 158 -16.70 13.55 -20.80
N LEU A 159 -16.75 14.00 -22.05
CA LEU A 159 -15.67 14.74 -22.69
C LEU A 159 -15.32 16.03 -21.91
N GLU A 160 -16.33 16.73 -21.39
CA GLU A 160 -16.13 17.97 -20.62
C GLU A 160 -15.36 17.69 -19.33
N GLU A 161 -15.78 16.67 -18.56
CA GLU A 161 -15.07 16.25 -17.36
C GLU A 161 -13.61 15.86 -17.67
N ALA A 162 -13.38 15.19 -18.80
CA ALA A 162 -12.03 14.80 -19.21
C ALA A 162 -11.18 16.02 -19.61
N LYS A 163 -11.74 17.00 -20.30
CA LYS A 163 -11.05 18.27 -20.62
C LYS A 163 -10.66 19.04 -19.36
N ASP A 164 -11.57 19.13 -18.38
CA ASP A 164 -11.29 19.73 -17.08
C ASP A 164 -10.21 18.94 -16.32
N GLY A 165 -10.20 17.61 -16.47
CA GLY A 165 -9.19 16.73 -15.92
C GLY A 165 -7.79 16.98 -16.52
N VAL A 166 -7.69 17.13 -17.83
CA VAL A 166 -6.43 17.48 -18.52
C VAL A 166 -5.92 18.82 -18.01
N LYS A 167 -6.79 19.84 -17.94
CA LYS A 167 -6.44 21.13 -17.37
C LYS A 167 -5.91 21.02 -15.95
N THR A 168 -6.62 20.31 -15.08
CA THR A 168 -6.25 20.10 -13.69
C THR A 168 -4.87 19.44 -13.54
N ILE A 169 -4.59 18.41 -14.36
CA ILE A 169 -3.35 17.63 -14.26
C ILE A 169 -2.19 18.37 -14.94
N MET A 170 -2.34 18.79 -16.18
CA MET A 170 -1.24 19.24 -17.03
C MET A 170 -1.05 20.75 -17.05
N GLU A 171 -2.11 21.55 -17.04
CA GLU A 171 -2.04 23.01 -17.08
C GLU A 171 -1.87 23.60 -15.67
N ASP A 172 -2.83 23.32 -14.77
CA ASP A 172 -2.84 23.82 -13.39
C ASP A 172 -1.80 23.13 -12.50
N LYS A 173 -1.25 22.00 -12.96
CA LYS A 173 -0.26 21.16 -12.25
C LYS A 173 -0.61 20.92 -10.80
N LYS A 174 -1.87 20.60 -10.53
CA LYS A 174 -2.37 20.32 -9.18
C LYS A 174 -1.59 19.24 -8.44
N PHE A 175 -0.92 18.36 -9.18
CA PHE A 175 -0.07 17.27 -8.66
C PHE A 175 1.42 17.53 -8.88
N GLY A 176 1.82 18.79 -9.04
CA GLY A 176 3.22 19.18 -9.26
C GLY A 176 3.83 18.55 -10.50
N ASP A 177 5.06 18.09 -10.39
CA ASP A 177 5.82 17.50 -11.52
C ASP A 177 5.18 16.22 -12.08
N ALA A 178 4.36 15.52 -11.30
CA ALA A 178 3.56 14.39 -11.78
C ALA A 178 2.59 14.78 -12.92
N GLY A 179 2.22 16.05 -13.02
CA GLY A 179 1.40 16.61 -14.10
C GLY A 179 2.15 16.93 -15.40
N ASN A 180 3.47 16.71 -15.45
CA ASN A 180 4.24 16.93 -16.69
C ASN A 180 3.95 15.89 -17.76
N ARG A 181 3.47 14.72 -17.38
CA ARG A 181 3.00 13.64 -18.25
C ARG A 181 1.69 13.09 -17.73
N MET A 182 0.85 12.60 -18.61
CA MET A 182 -0.43 12.00 -18.26
C MET A 182 -0.62 10.69 -19.00
N VAL A 183 -1.21 9.72 -18.32
CA VAL A 183 -1.70 8.47 -18.92
C VAL A 183 -3.21 8.56 -19.02
N ILE A 184 -3.74 8.30 -20.20
CA ILE A 184 -5.19 8.15 -20.44
C ILE A 184 -5.45 6.65 -20.62
N GLU A 185 -6.34 6.10 -19.80
CA GLU A 185 -6.66 4.68 -19.80
C GLU A 185 -8.13 4.43 -20.09
N GLU A 186 -8.39 3.31 -20.71
CA GLU A 186 -9.71 2.70 -20.77
C GLU A 186 -10.24 2.44 -19.34
N PHE A 187 -11.51 2.76 -19.11
CA PHE A 187 -12.17 2.44 -17.85
C PHE A 187 -12.52 0.95 -17.79
N MET A 188 -11.97 0.26 -16.81
CA MET A 188 -12.25 -1.15 -16.56
C MET A 188 -13.38 -1.30 -15.53
N THR A 189 -14.23 -2.29 -15.74
CA THR A 189 -15.28 -2.69 -14.80
C THR A 189 -14.97 -4.08 -14.25
N GLY A 190 -15.25 -4.29 -12.98
CA GLY A 190 -14.98 -5.56 -12.29
C GLY A 190 -14.82 -5.37 -10.80
N ARG A 191 -14.17 -6.33 -10.16
CA ARG A 191 -13.84 -6.25 -8.73
C ARG A 191 -12.35 -6.00 -8.56
N GLU A 192 -12.03 -5.04 -7.72
CA GLU A 192 -10.64 -4.76 -7.36
C GLU A 192 -10.15 -5.77 -6.32
N VAL A 193 -8.94 -6.28 -6.52
CA VAL A 193 -8.23 -7.15 -5.58
C VAL A 193 -6.77 -6.70 -5.50
N SER A 194 -6.22 -6.73 -4.29
CA SER A 194 -4.82 -6.43 -4.04
C SER A 194 -4.05 -7.70 -3.71
N VAL A 195 -2.90 -7.89 -4.37
CA VAL A 195 -1.97 -8.97 -4.04
C VAL A 195 -0.58 -8.39 -3.83
N LEU A 196 -0.04 -8.61 -2.63
CA LEU A 196 1.33 -8.24 -2.29
C LEU A 196 2.23 -9.45 -2.50
N ALA A 197 3.46 -9.22 -2.92
CA ALA A 197 4.42 -10.28 -3.13
C ALA A 197 5.82 -9.90 -2.65
N PHE A 198 6.53 -10.84 -2.06
CA PHE A 198 7.97 -10.77 -1.87
C PHE A 198 8.69 -11.04 -3.19
N CYS A 199 9.74 -10.28 -3.45
CA CYS A 199 10.53 -10.38 -4.68
C CYS A 199 12.03 -10.32 -4.37
N ASP A 200 12.82 -11.15 -5.05
CA ASP A 200 14.29 -11.19 -4.92
C ASP A 200 15.04 -10.82 -6.21
N GLY A 201 14.34 -10.24 -7.20
CA GLY A 201 14.88 -9.88 -8.51
C GLY A 201 14.68 -10.94 -9.59
N LYS A 202 14.36 -12.17 -9.23
CA LYS A 202 14.09 -13.30 -10.14
C LYS A 202 12.89 -14.13 -9.72
N THR A 203 12.70 -14.32 -8.42
CA THR A 203 11.59 -15.08 -7.83
C THR A 203 10.56 -14.13 -7.23
N ILE A 204 9.30 -14.44 -7.40
CA ILE A 204 8.17 -13.75 -6.78
C ILE A 204 7.34 -14.75 -5.98
N LYS A 205 7.01 -14.40 -4.73
CA LYS A 205 6.13 -15.19 -3.87
C LYS A 205 4.99 -14.34 -3.36
N CYS A 206 3.78 -14.64 -3.85
CA CYS A 206 2.58 -13.90 -3.50
C CYS A 206 2.11 -14.20 -2.07
N MET A 207 1.67 -13.17 -1.39
CA MET A 207 0.97 -13.27 -0.12
C MET A 207 -0.50 -13.57 -0.36
N THR A 208 -1.24 -13.85 0.71
CA THR A 208 -2.70 -13.94 0.65
C THR A 208 -3.31 -12.66 0.09
N SER A 209 -4.37 -12.79 -0.70
CA SER A 209 -5.05 -11.65 -1.31
C SER A 209 -5.73 -10.75 -0.27
N ALA A 210 -5.98 -9.51 -0.64
CA ALA A 210 -6.74 -8.55 0.15
C ALA A 210 -7.65 -7.73 -0.77
N GLN A 211 -8.64 -7.09 -0.18
CA GLN A 211 -9.54 -6.19 -0.90
C GLN A 211 -9.77 -4.92 -0.09
N ASP A 212 -9.35 -3.78 -0.66
CA ASP A 212 -9.46 -2.47 -0.04
C ASP A 212 -10.71 -1.71 -0.49
N HIS A 213 -11.06 -0.66 0.25
CA HIS A 213 -12.18 0.24 0.00
C HIS A 213 -11.66 1.66 -0.15
N LYS A 214 -11.54 2.12 -1.39
CA LYS A 214 -10.85 3.39 -1.73
C LYS A 214 -11.68 4.64 -1.46
N ARG A 215 -13.02 4.55 -1.53
CA ARG A 215 -13.89 5.71 -1.37
C ARG A 215 -14.08 6.08 0.10
N ALA A 216 -14.20 7.39 0.36
CA ALA A 216 -14.29 7.92 1.72
C ALA A 216 -15.58 7.56 2.45
N LYS A 217 -16.68 7.36 1.72
CA LYS A 217 -18.03 7.20 2.30
C LYS A 217 -18.64 5.84 1.99
N ASP A 218 -19.63 5.46 2.79
CA ASP A 218 -20.44 4.26 2.58
C ASP A 218 -21.03 4.22 1.16
N GLY A 219 -21.23 3.01 0.64
CA GLY A 219 -21.75 2.80 -0.71
C GLY A 219 -20.76 3.21 -1.82
N ASP A 220 -19.47 3.21 -1.54
CA ASP A 220 -18.42 3.65 -2.45
C ASP A 220 -18.64 5.06 -3.01
N GLN A 221 -19.04 5.94 -2.13
CA GLN A 221 -19.30 7.35 -2.45
C GLN A 221 -18.15 8.26 -1.94
N GLY A 222 -18.14 9.48 -2.45
CA GLY A 222 -17.16 10.50 -2.06
C GLY A 222 -15.84 10.38 -2.82
N LEU A 223 -14.82 11.04 -2.29
CA LEU A 223 -13.49 11.10 -2.91
C LEU A 223 -12.69 9.81 -2.68
N ASN A 224 -11.74 9.55 -3.57
CA ASN A 224 -10.72 8.52 -3.36
C ASN A 224 -9.82 8.88 -2.18
N THR A 225 -9.42 7.87 -1.44
CA THR A 225 -8.56 7.96 -0.27
C THR A 225 -7.38 6.98 -0.38
N GLY A 226 -6.56 6.91 0.64
CA GLY A 226 -5.53 5.86 0.77
C GLY A 226 -6.10 4.48 1.10
N GLY A 227 -7.38 4.38 1.41
CA GLY A 227 -8.09 3.17 1.85
C GLY A 227 -8.79 3.39 3.18
N MET A 228 -10.06 2.99 3.25
CA MET A 228 -10.92 3.15 4.42
C MET A 228 -11.14 1.85 5.19
N GLY A 229 -10.57 0.78 4.69
CA GLY A 229 -10.65 -0.54 5.29
C GLY A 229 -10.40 -1.63 4.26
N THR A 230 -10.04 -2.81 4.74
CA THR A 230 -9.65 -3.94 3.91
C THR A 230 -9.97 -5.25 4.59
N PHE A 231 -10.05 -6.31 3.81
CA PHE A 231 -10.18 -7.67 4.33
C PHE A 231 -9.29 -8.64 3.56
N SER A 232 -8.96 -9.75 4.17
CA SER A 232 -8.13 -10.82 3.61
C SER A 232 -8.60 -12.18 4.17
N PRO A 233 -8.68 -13.22 3.30
CA PRO A 233 -8.47 -13.20 1.87
C PRO A 233 -9.66 -12.64 1.10
N SER A 234 -9.47 -12.25 -0.16
CA SER A 234 -10.60 -11.93 -1.04
C SER A 234 -11.23 -13.22 -1.58
N PRO A 235 -12.54 -13.44 -1.39
CA PRO A 235 -13.20 -14.64 -1.89
C PRO A 235 -13.34 -14.65 -3.42
N PHE A 236 -13.11 -13.50 -4.06
CA PHE A 236 -13.13 -13.36 -5.52
C PHE A 236 -11.80 -13.71 -6.18
N TYR A 237 -10.73 -13.79 -5.40
CA TYR A 237 -9.42 -14.24 -5.85
C TYR A 237 -9.34 -15.76 -5.74
N THR A 238 -10.01 -16.44 -6.68
CA THR A 238 -10.09 -17.90 -6.74
C THR A 238 -8.77 -18.51 -7.18
N LYS A 239 -8.64 -19.82 -7.05
CA LYS A 239 -7.46 -20.55 -7.50
C LYS A 239 -7.20 -20.37 -9.00
N GLU A 240 -8.24 -20.34 -9.82
CA GLU A 240 -8.16 -20.12 -11.26
C GLU A 240 -7.62 -18.70 -11.58
N VAL A 241 -8.05 -17.69 -10.80
CA VAL A 241 -7.54 -16.32 -10.90
C VAL A 241 -6.07 -16.27 -10.50
N GLU A 242 -5.71 -16.93 -9.41
CA GLU A 242 -4.33 -17.01 -8.93
C GLU A 242 -3.41 -17.65 -9.99
N GLU A 243 -3.77 -18.83 -10.51
CA GLU A 243 -3.01 -19.53 -11.54
C GLU A 243 -2.84 -18.68 -12.82
N PHE A 244 -3.89 -17.96 -13.22
CA PHE A 244 -3.81 -17.02 -14.34
C PHE A 244 -2.82 -15.89 -14.05
N CYS A 245 -2.91 -15.27 -12.88
CA CYS A 245 -2.04 -14.16 -12.48
C CYS A 245 -0.58 -14.60 -12.35
N GLU A 246 -0.32 -15.78 -11.80
CA GLU A 246 1.05 -16.33 -11.72
C GLU A 246 1.66 -16.48 -13.12
N LYS A 247 0.91 -17.03 -14.04
CA LYS A 247 1.37 -17.31 -15.40
C LYS A 247 1.52 -16.05 -16.27
N TYR A 248 0.61 -15.10 -16.18
CA TYR A 248 0.51 -13.99 -17.13
C TYR A 248 0.84 -12.61 -16.52
N ILE A 249 0.92 -12.48 -15.22
CA ILE A 249 1.12 -11.19 -14.54
C ILE A 249 2.38 -11.20 -13.66
N TYR A 250 2.43 -12.04 -12.63
CA TYR A 250 3.46 -11.89 -11.57
C TYR A 250 4.86 -12.25 -12.07
N GLN A 251 5.09 -13.49 -12.49
CA GLN A 251 6.40 -13.89 -12.99
C GLN A 251 6.79 -13.11 -14.25
N PRO A 252 5.89 -12.88 -15.23
CA PRO A 252 6.20 -12.01 -16.37
C PRO A 252 6.61 -10.58 -15.98
N THR A 253 6.06 -10.01 -14.90
CA THR A 253 6.48 -8.69 -14.41
C THR A 253 7.91 -8.72 -13.86
N MET A 254 8.26 -9.76 -13.08
CA MET A 254 9.62 -9.94 -12.57
C MET A 254 10.63 -10.10 -13.71
N ASP A 255 10.30 -10.95 -14.68
CA ASP A 255 11.15 -11.20 -15.84
C ASP A 255 11.33 -9.94 -16.69
N ALA A 256 10.25 -9.18 -16.88
CA ALA A 256 10.28 -7.90 -17.59
C ALA A 256 11.19 -6.87 -16.90
N MET A 257 11.05 -6.71 -15.59
CA MET A 257 11.89 -5.80 -14.82
C MET A 257 13.37 -6.20 -14.88
N ALA A 258 13.68 -7.49 -14.78
CA ALA A 258 15.05 -7.99 -14.93
C ALA A 258 15.59 -7.75 -16.36
N ALA A 259 14.79 -7.99 -17.39
CA ALA A 259 15.15 -7.76 -18.79
C ALA A 259 15.42 -6.29 -19.11
N GLU A 260 14.74 -5.37 -18.42
CA GLU A 260 14.99 -3.91 -18.51
C GLU A 260 16.23 -3.47 -17.69
N GLY A 261 16.96 -4.39 -17.06
CA GLY A 261 18.08 -4.05 -16.19
C GLY A 261 17.68 -3.40 -14.86
N ARG A 262 16.45 -3.66 -14.40
CA ARG A 262 15.83 -3.11 -13.21
C ARG A 262 15.32 -4.20 -12.29
N PRO A 263 16.17 -5.16 -11.84
CA PRO A 263 15.72 -6.26 -10.99
C PRO A 263 15.03 -5.71 -9.74
N PHE A 264 13.85 -6.23 -9.44
CA PHE A 264 13.02 -5.75 -8.34
C PHE A 264 13.23 -6.62 -7.09
N VAL A 265 13.79 -6.05 -6.04
CA VAL A 265 13.95 -6.68 -4.73
C VAL A 265 13.14 -5.91 -3.71
N GLY A 266 12.18 -6.55 -3.06
CA GLY A 266 11.30 -5.87 -2.11
C GLY A 266 9.87 -6.39 -2.17
N ILE A 267 8.91 -5.53 -1.85
CA ILE A 267 7.48 -5.84 -1.96
C ILE A 267 6.92 -5.23 -3.24
N LEU A 268 6.38 -6.09 -4.09
CA LEU A 268 5.57 -5.67 -5.23
C LEU A 268 4.09 -5.80 -4.85
N PHE A 269 3.39 -4.68 -4.84
CA PHE A 269 1.94 -4.64 -4.74
C PHE A 269 1.35 -4.60 -6.15
N THR A 270 0.48 -5.54 -6.45
CA THR A 270 -0.27 -5.59 -7.70
C THR A 270 -1.74 -5.33 -7.41
N GLY A 271 -2.25 -4.19 -7.88
CA GLY A 271 -3.68 -3.92 -7.93
C GLY A 271 -4.28 -4.56 -9.16
N LEU A 272 -5.26 -5.41 -8.98
CA LEU A 272 -5.94 -6.15 -10.05
C LEU A 272 -7.38 -5.66 -10.20
N MET A 273 -7.86 -5.63 -11.43
CA MET A 273 -9.29 -5.61 -11.76
C MET A 273 -9.66 -6.99 -12.30
N LEU A 274 -10.58 -7.68 -11.62
CA LEU A 274 -11.14 -8.95 -12.10
C LEU A 274 -12.29 -8.60 -13.06
N THR A 275 -11.98 -8.53 -14.35
CA THR A 275 -12.94 -8.19 -15.41
C THR A 275 -13.60 -9.43 -15.99
N GLU A 276 -14.63 -9.26 -16.81
CA GLU A 276 -15.28 -10.35 -17.56
C GLU A 276 -14.30 -11.06 -18.51
N ASP A 277 -13.30 -10.33 -19.01
CA ASP A 277 -12.25 -10.88 -19.90
C ASP A 277 -11.06 -11.49 -19.13
N GLY A 278 -11.14 -11.56 -17.80
CA GLY A 278 -10.09 -12.04 -16.92
C GLY A 278 -9.38 -10.95 -16.13
N PRO A 279 -8.41 -11.35 -15.27
CA PRO A 279 -7.66 -10.40 -14.47
C PRO A 279 -6.80 -9.46 -15.30
N LYS A 280 -6.82 -8.16 -14.95
CA LYS A 280 -5.97 -7.13 -15.55
C LYS A 280 -5.31 -6.29 -14.46
N VAL A 281 -4.09 -5.86 -14.69
CA VAL A 281 -3.37 -4.99 -13.76
C VAL A 281 -3.94 -3.57 -13.83
N LEU A 282 -4.35 -3.03 -12.67
CA LEU A 282 -4.72 -1.63 -12.50
C LEU A 282 -3.48 -0.76 -12.29
N GLU A 283 -2.63 -1.20 -11.37
CA GLU A 283 -1.42 -0.48 -10.98
C GLU A 283 -0.44 -1.40 -10.23
N TYR A 284 0.82 -0.97 -10.19
CA TYR A 284 1.81 -1.52 -9.28
C TYR A 284 2.21 -0.47 -8.23
N ASN A 285 2.54 -0.96 -7.02
CA ASN A 285 3.23 -0.18 -6.03
C ASN A 285 4.48 -0.95 -5.56
N ALA A 286 5.52 -0.22 -5.19
CA ALA A 286 6.85 -0.78 -4.89
C ALA A 286 7.09 -1.00 -3.38
N ARG A 287 6.01 -1.20 -2.62
CA ARG A 287 6.01 -1.30 -1.16
C ARG A 287 4.76 -2.02 -0.67
N PHE A 288 4.70 -2.31 0.64
CA PHE A 288 3.46 -2.80 1.26
C PHE A 288 2.29 -1.83 1.03
N GLY A 289 1.08 -2.38 0.92
CA GLY A 289 -0.15 -1.60 0.92
C GLY A 289 -0.51 -1.08 2.31
N ASP A 290 -1.26 -0.01 2.36
CA ASP A 290 -1.85 0.57 3.58
C ASP A 290 -3.31 0.94 3.28
N PRO A 291 -4.32 0.18 3.76
CA PRO A 291 -4.28 -0.72 4.94
C PRO A 291 -4.07 -2.22 4.67
N GLU A 292 -3.64 -2.68 3.51
CA GLU A 292 -3.53 -4.12 3.23
C GLU A 292 -2.54 -4.84 4.15
N ALA A 293 -1.41 -4.21 4.51
CA ALA A 293 -0.45 -4.78 5.46
C ALA A 293 -1.10 -5.15 6.81
N GLN A 294 -2.08 -4.37 7.24
CA GLN A 294 -2.77 -4.54 8.52
C GLN A 294 -3.66 -5.78 8.58
N VAL A 295 -3.99 -6.41 7.45
CA VAL A 295 -4.73 -7.69 7.43
C VAL A 295 -3.89 -8.86 6.94
N VAL A 296 -2.87 -8.61 6.14
CA VAL A 296 -2.02 -9.66 5.56
C VAL A 296 -0.95 -10.11 6.55
N LEU A 297 -0.24 -9.17 7.19
CA LEU A 297 0.85 -9.49 8.13
C LEU A 297 0.36 -10.23 9.38
N PRO A 298 -0.78 -9.90 10.01
CA PRO A 298 -1.29 -10.68 11.14
C PRO A 298 -1.64 -12.13 10.83
N ARG A 299 -1.81 -12.48 9.56
CA ARG A 299 -2.10 -13.85 9.09
C ARG A 299 -0.85 -14.61 8.63
N MET A 300 0.27 -13.93 8.39
CA MET A 300 1.51 -14.55 7.96
C MET A 300 2.16 -15.33 9.12
N THR A 301 2.59 -16.56 8.85
CA THR A 301 3.19 -17.44 9.87
C THR A 301 4.72 -17.49 9.82
N ASN A 302 5.32 -17.09 8.69
CA ASN A 302 6.77 -17.00 8.58
C ASN A 302 7.34 -15.87 9.44
N ASP A 303 8.58 -16.02 9.88
CA ASP A 303 9.37 -14.90 10.38
C ASP A 303 9.63 -13.91 9.23
N ILE A 304 9.15 -12.68 9.37
CA ILE A 304 9.27 -11.67 8.31
C ILE A 304 10.72 -11.31 7.99
N ILE A 305 11.61 -11.35 8.99
CA ILE A 305 13.03 -11.07 8.80
C ILE A 305 13.66 -12.16 7.94
N ASP A 306 13.33 -13.43 8.16
CA ASP A 306 13.86 -14.55 7.35
C ASP A 306 13.49 -14.38 5.88
N VAL A 307 12.25 -13.99 5.61
CA VAL A 307 11.77 -13.77 4.24
C VAL A 307 12.46 -12.56 3.60
N MET A 308 12.58 -11.45 4.32
CA MET A 308 13.26 -10.25 3.81
C MET A 308 14.75 -10.48 3.54
N GLU A 309 15.43 -11.21 4.43
CA GLU A 309 16.83 -11.61 4.22
C GLU A 309 16.98 -12.50 2.98
N ALA A 310 16.06 -13.47 2.81
CA ALA A 310 16.06 -14.33 1.63
C ALA A 310 15.86 -13.53 0.33
N CYS A 311 15.01 -12.48 0.35
CA CYS A 311 14.86 -11.57 -0.79
C CYS A 311 16.16 -10.85 -1.12
N ILE A 312 16.83 -10.26 -0.11
CA ILE A 312 18.08 -9.53 -0.32
C ILE A 312 19.19 -10.45 -0.83
N ASP A 313 19.23 -11.70 -0.34
CA ASP A 313 20.26 -12.68 -0.68
C ASP A 313 19.95 -13.47 -1.97
N GLY A 314 18.81 -13.21 -2.63
CA GLY A 314 18.41 -13.93 -3.85
C GLY A 314 18.08 -15.41 -3.60
N ARG A 315 17.56 -15.75 -2.42
CA ARG A 315 17.21 -17.10 -1.96
C ARG A 315 15.72 -17.27 -1.64
N LEU A 316 14.87 -16.42 -2.25
CA LEU A 316 13.43 -16.46 -1.98
C LEU A 316 12.78 -17.77 -2.42
N ASP A 317 13.36 -18.46 -3.40
CA ASP A 317 12.93 -19.79 -3.86
C ASP A 317 12.99 -20.87 -2.76
N GLU A 318 13.87 -20.69 -1.75
CA GLU A 318 13.98 -21.57 -0.58
C GLU A 318 12.86 -21.37 0.46
N ILE A 319 12.12 -20.26 0.40
CA ILE A 319 11.08 -19.92 1.36
C ILE A 319 9.75 -20.57 0.97
N ASP A 320 9.15 -21.29 1.89
CA ASP A 320 7.76 -21.71 1.81
C ASP A 320 6.89 -20.68 2.55
N LEU A 321 6.27 -19.76 1.79
CA LEU A 321 5.49 -18.67 2.33
C LEU A 321 4.11 -19.17 2.78
N GLN A 322 3.78 -19.01 4.05
CA GLN A 322 2.58 -19.57 4.66
C GLN A 322 1.76 -18.53 5.42
N PHE A 323 0.44 -18.75 5.41
CA PHE A 323 -0.55 -17.93 6.10
C PHE A 323 -1.48 -18.81 6.91
N GLU A 324 -2.04 -18.26 7.99
CA GLU A 324 -3.09 -18.93 8.76
C GLU A 324 -4.35 -19.15 7.90
N ASP A 325 -5.02 -20.28 8.12
CA ASP A 325 -6.31 -20.58 7.50
C ASP A 325 -7.45 -19.90 8.28
N ASN A 326 -7.48 -18.59 8.24
CA ASN A 326 -8.45 -17.72 8.88
C ASN A 326 -8.67 -16.46 8.02
N ALA A 327 -9.41 -15.51 8.54
CA ALA A 327 -9.64 -14.23 7.90
C ALA A 327 -9.28 -13.06 8.82
N ALA A 328 -9.04 -11.89 8.22
CA ALA A 328 -8.84 -10.64 8.94
C ALA A 328 -9.58 -9.50 8.23
N VAL A 329 -10.12 -8.57 9.02
CA VAL A 329 -10.75 -7.35 8.55
C VAL A 329 -10.17 -6.17 9.30
N CYS A 330 -9.81 -5.10 8.58
CA CYS A 330 -9.34 -3.83 9.13
C CYS A 330 -10.34 -2.73 8.78
N VAL A 331 -10.83 -2.02 9.77
CA VAL A 331 -11.65 -0.82 9.63
C VAL A 331 -10.81 0.39 9.99
N VAL A 332 -10.68 1.34 9.06
CA VAL A 332 -9.92 2.58 9.29
C VAL A 332 -10.79 3.57 10.04
N LEU A 333 -10.28 4.05 11.19
CA LEU A 333 -10.83 5.19 11.90
C LEU A 333 -10.10 6.44 11.45
N ALA A 334 -10.84 7.35 10.83
CA ALA A 334 -10.31 8.58 10.25
C ALA A 334 -10.79 9.81 11.04
N SER A 335 -10.12 10.94 10.82
CA SER A 335 -10.61 12.25 11.23
C SER A 335 -11.71 12.70 10.30
N ASP A 336 -12.83 13.14 10.82
CA ASP A 336 -13.94 13.66 9.99
C ASP A 336 -13.47 14.83 9.10
N GLY A 337 -13.87 14.77 7.84
CA GLY A 337 -13.39 15.67 6.78
C GLY A 337 -12.27 15.10 5.90
N TYR A 338 -11.62 14.00 6.32
CA TYR A 338 -10.65 13.29 5.47
C TYR A 338 -11.32 12.81 4.16
N PRO A 339 -10.72 12.95 2.97
CA PRO A 339 -9.31 13.30 2.69
C PRO A 339 -9.05 14.80 2.40
N VAL A 340 -10.03 15.68 2.63
CA VAL A 340 -9.92 17.11 2.23
C VAL A 340 -9.27 17.95 3.33
N SER A 341 -9.98 18.14 4.44
CA SER A 341 -9.50 18.93 5.59
C SER A 341 -10.09 18.38 6.89
N TYR A 342 -9.29 18.36 7.92
CA TYR A 342 -9.69 17.80 9.22
C TYR A 342 -8.89 18.44 10.35
N LYS A 343 -9.47 18.43 11.54
CA LYS A 343 -8.81 18.87 12.78
C LYS A 343 -8.00 17.74 13.37
N LYS A 344 -6.91 18.09 14.03
CA LYS A 344 -5.99 17.20 14.75
C LYS A 344 -5.91 17.57 16.23
N GLY A 345 -5.29 16.70 17.03
CA GLY A 345 -4.99 16.96 18.43
C GLY A 345 -6.05 16.46 19.40
N TYR A 346 -7.01 15.67 18.95
CA TYR A 346 -8.02 15.07 19.83
C TYR A 346 -7.45 13.85 20.56
N VAL A 347 -7.65 13.77 21.87
CA VAL A 347 -7.22 12.65 22.70
C VAL A 347 -7.95 11.37 22.28
N ILE A 348 -7.18 10.30 22.15
CA ILE A 348 -7.68 8.98 21.81
C ILE A 348 -7.78 8.14 23.09
N ASN A 349 -8.96 7.62 23.38
CA ASN A 349 -9.22 6.78 24.55
C ASN A 349 -9.52 5.34 24.14
N GLY A 350 -9.26 4.40 25.04
CA GLY A 350 -9.63 2.99 24.86
C GLY A 350 -8.58 2.10 24.17
N LEU A 351 -7.41 2.63 23.84
CA LEU A 351 -6.36 1.89 23.15
C LEU A 351 -5.87 0.65 23.91
N ASP A 352 -5.86 0.69 25.25
CA ASP A 352 -5.40 -0.41 26.08
C ASP A 352 -6.32 -1.65 26.04
N GLU A 353 -7.54 -1.50 25.53
CA GLU A 353 -8.47 -2.63 25.41
C GLU A 353 -7.94 -3.71 24.47
N PHE A 354 -7.27 -3.31 23.38
CA PHE A 354 -6.70 -4.26 22.41
C PHE A 354 -5.67 -5.22 23.02
N LYS A 355 -4.97 -4.81 24.05
CA LYS A 355 -3.95 -5.66 24.73
C LYS A 355 -4.57 -6.81 25.53
N LYS A 356 -5.88 -6.78 25.76
CA LYS A 356 -6.61 -7.79 26.54
C LYS A 356 -7.22 -8.89 25.65
N HIS A 357 -7.16 -8.74 24.33
CA HIS A 357 -7.84 -9.62 23.39
C HIS A 357 -6.89 -10.12 22.30
N ASP A 358 -6.68 -11.43 22.25
CA ASP A 358 -5.90 -12.05 21.20
C ASP A 358 -6.64 -11.99 19.85
N GLY A 359 -5.89 -11.76 18.77
CA GLY A 359 -6.44 -11.64 17.41
C GLY A 359 -7.06 -10.28 17.09
N TYR A 360 -6.91 -9.29 17.99
CA TYR A 360 -7.32 -7.91 17.78
C TYR A 360 -6.10 -6.99 17.80
N TYR A 361 -6.06 -6.06 16.88
CA TYR A 361 -4.94 -5.14 16.70
C TYR A 361 -5.45 -3.73 16.46
N CYS A 362 -4.74 -2.75 16.98
CA CYS A 362 -4.96 -1.33 16.69
C CYS A 362 -3.68 -0.75 16.09
N PHE A 363 -3.60 -0.71 14.78
CA PHE A 363 -2.45 -0.15 14.08
C PHE A 363 -2.59 1.36 13.93
N HIS A 364 -1.67 2.10 14.52
CA HIS A 364 -1.65 3.55 14.47
C HIS A 364 -1.13 4.07 13.13
N ALA A 365 -1.82 5.05 12.58
CA ALA A 365 -1.37 5.84 11.44
C ALA A 365 -1.07 7.28 11.89
N GLY A 366 -2.00 8.18 11.74
CA GLY A 366 -1.85 9.56 12.16
C GLY A 366 -2.05 9.78 13.65
N THR A 367 -1.09 9.41 14.47
CA THR A 367 -1.11 9.62 15.93
C THR A 367 0.22 10.20 16.42
N LYS A 368 0.17 10.93 17.52
CA LYS A 368 1.36 11.38 18.24
C LYS A 368 1.12 11.37 19.76
N ARG A 369 2.20 11.29 20.51
CA ARG A 369 2.18 11.41 21.98
C ARG A 369 2.30 12.87 22.39
N THR A 370 1.51 13.26 23.37
CA THR A 370 1.54 14.57 24.04
C THR A 370 1.46 14.38 25.56
N ASP A 371 1.54 15.47 26.32
CA ASP A 371 1.35 15.43 27.77
C ASP A 371 -0.07 15.00 28.16
N GLU A 372 -1.04 15.18 27.27
CA GLU A 372 -2.44 14.77 27.49
C GLU A 372 -2.70 13.30 27.11
N GLY A 373 -1.70 12.61 26.54
CA GLY A 373 -1.82 11.24 26.04
C GLY A 373 -1.58 11.13 24.55
N ILE A 374 -2.10 10.08 23.94
CA ILE A 374 -2.04 9.87 22.48
C ILE A 374 -3.17 10.64 21.82
N VAL A 375 -2.83 11.46 20.83
CA VAL A 375 -3.79 12.32 20.11
C VAL A 375 -3.77 12.05 18.61
N THR A 376 -4.86 12.43 17.94
CA THR A 376 -4.95 12.37 16.47
C THR A 376 -3.95 13.34 15.84
N ASN A 377 -3.30 12.89 14.74
CA ASN A 377 -2.31 13.68 14.02
C ASN A 377 -2.33 13.43 12.50
N GLY A 378 -3.45 13.00 11.98
CA GLY A 378 -3.57 12.68 10.55
C GLY A 378 -5.02 12.47 10.10
N GLY A 379 -5.21 12.24 8.82
CA GLY A 379 -6.50 11.94 8.24
C GLY A 379 -6.95 10.52 8.59
N ARG A 380 -6.15 9.51 8.23
CA ARG A 380 -6.32 8.15 8.75
C ARG A 380 -5.59 8.10 10.09
N VAL A 381 -6.29 7.71 11.13
CA VAL A 381 -5.78 7.77 12.51
C VAL A 381 -5.39 6.39 13.00
N LEU A 382 -6.28 5.42 12.89
CA LEU A 382 -6.11 4.05 13.38
C LEU A 382 -6.66 3.05 12.36
N GLY A 383 -6.03 1.89 12.28
CA GLY A 383 -6.59 0.71 11.63
C GLY A 383 -6.96 -0.33 12.68
N VAL A 384 -8.25 -0.52 12.91
CA VAL A 384 -8.75 -1.54 13.83
C VAL A 384 -8.90 -2.86 13.10
N THR A 385 -8.03 -3.80 13.40
CA THR A 385 -7.97 -5.11 12.76
C THR A 385 -8.42 -6.21 13.72
N ALA A 386 -9.26 -7.12 13.25
CA ALA A 386 -9.59 -8.34 13.98
C ALA A 386 -9.54 -9.54 13.05
N LYS A 387 -9.14 -10.68 13.63
CA LYS A 387 -9.22 -11.99 13.00
C LYS A 387 -10.55 -12.68 13.32
N GLY A 388 -10.90 -13.64 12.50
CA GLY A 388 -12.04 -14.55 12.70
C GLY A 388 -11.79 -15.85 11.95
N SER A 389 -12.54 -16.90 12.26
CA SER A 389 -12.48 -18.18 11.55
C SER A 389 -12.85 -18.04 10.07
N ASP A 390 -13.67 -17.03 9.76
CA ASP A 390 -14.06 -16.64 8.41
C ASP A 390 -14.20 -15.10 8.31
N LEU A 391 -14.48 -14.62 7.11
CA LEU A 391 -14.60 -13.18 6.84
C LEU A 391 -15.78 -12.52 7.58
N LYS A 392 -16.89 -13.23 7.78
CA LYS A 392 -18.05 -12.69 8.50
C LYS A 392 -17.74 -12.49 9.97
N GLU A 393 -17.10 -13.46 10.59
CA GLU A 393 -16.67 -13.37 11.98
C GLU A 393 -15.60 -12.28 12.14
N ALA A 394 -14.60 -12.25 11.27
CA ALA A 394 -13.57 -11.22 11.31
C ALA A 394 -14.15 -9.81 11.17
N ARG A 395 -15.11 -9.60 10.25
CA ARG A 395 -15.83 -8.33 10.08
C ARG A 395 -16.61 -7.94 11.32
N LYS A 396 -17.38 -8.87 11.88
CA LYS A 396 -18.12 -8.66 13.13
C LYS A 396 -17.20 -8.26 14.27
N ASN A 397 -16.08 -8.96 14.43
CA ASN A 397 -15.09 -8.70 15.47
C ASN A 397 -14.43 -7.33 15.28
N ALA A 398 -14.04 -6.97 14.06
CA ALA A 398 -13.41 -5.68 13.78
C ALA A 398 -14.36 -4.51 14.09
N TYR A 399 -15.61 -4.57 13.65
CA TYR A 399 -16.60 -3.53 13.97
C TYR A 399 -16.90 -3.44 15.47
N ALA A 400 -17.02 -4.56 16.18
CA ALA A 400 -17.16 -4.56 17.63
C ALA A 400 -15.99 -3.85 18.33
N ALA A 401 -14.77 -4.10 17.86
CA ALA A 401 -13.57 -3.47 18.40
C ALA A 401 -13.45 -1.96 18.08
N THR A 402 -14.08 -1.45 17.02
CA THR A 402 -14.12 0.00 16.75
C THR A 402 -14.79 0.79 17.86
N GLU A 403 -15.68 0.16 18.62
CA GLU A 403 -16.38 0.78 19.75
C GLU A 403 -15.49 0.93 21.01
N TRP A 404 -14.38 0.20 21.08
CA TRP A 404 -13.44 0.33 22.20
C TRP A 404 -12.69 1.66 22.19
N VAL A 405 -12.56 2.27 21.01
CA VAL A 405 -11.75 3.47 20.79
C VAL A 405 -12.62 4.67 20.49
N THR A 406 -12.35 5.77 21.17
CA THR A 406 -13.07 7.03 20.98
C THR A 406 -12.12 8.21 20.83
N PHE A 407 -12.46 9.12 19.93
CA PHE A 407 -11.92 10.47 19.83
C PHE A 407 -12.98 11.37 19.17
N GLU A 408 -12.91 12.69 19.40
CA GLU A 408 -14.03 13.62 19.17
C GLU A 408 -14.56 13.60 17.72
N ASN A 409 -13.69 13.61 16.74
CA ASN A 409 -14.10 13.63 15.32
C ASN A 409 -13.89 12.28 14.61
N LYS A 410 -14.11 11.18 15.32
CA LYS A 410 -14.00 9.84 14.77
C LYS A 410 -14.98 9.64 13.62
N TYR A 411 -14.45 9.21 12.46
CA TYR A 411 -15.20 8.85 11.28
C TYR A 411 -14.74 7.47 10.76
N MET A 412 -15.66 6.65 10.32
CA MET A 412 -15.38 5.37 9.65
C MET A 412 -16.48 5.02 8.66
N ARG A 413 -16.18 4.15 7.71
CA ARG A 413 -17.21 3.49 6.90
C ARG A 413 -17.84 2.34 7.69
N HIS A 414 -19.13 2.10 7.42
CA HIS A 414 -19.92 1.04 8.07
C HIS A 414 -20.14 -0.19 7.18
N ASP A 415 -19.65 -0.14 5.95
CA ASP A 415 -19.87 -1.15 4.91
C ASP A 415 -18.57 -1.87 4.47
N ILE A 416 -17.48 -1.77 5.26
CA ILE A 416 -16.25 -2.50 4.98
C ILE A 416 -16.54 -4.00 4.97
N GLY A 417 -16.14 -4.66 3.86
CA GLY A 417 -16.38 -6.08 3.67
C GLY A 417 -17.80 -6.45 3.27
N LYS A 418 -18.68 -5.50 2.92
CA LYS A 418 -20.05 -5.80 2.47
C LYS A 418 -20.09 -6.74 1.27
N ALA A 419 -19.09 -6.66 0.38
CA ALA A 419 -18.98 -7.55 -0.77
C ALA A 419 -18.86 -9.05 -0.39
N ILE A 420 -18.51 -9.37 0.86
CA ILE A 420 -18.47 -10.74 1.37
C ILE A 420 -19.87 -11.37 1.31
N ASP A 421 -20.91 -10.57 1.50
CA ASP A 421 -22.29 -11.04 1.47
C ASP A 421 -22.74 -11.48 0.06
N ASP A 422 -22.07 -11.01 -1.00
CA ASP A 422 -22.36 -11.36 -2.39
C ASP A 422 -21.90 -12.79 -2.76
N VAL A 423 -21.01 -13.40 -1.98
CA VAL A 423 -20.42 -14.73 -2.30
C VAL A 423 -21.37 -15.88 -1.92
N GLU A 424 -22.30 -15.64 -1.03
CA GLU A 424 -23.21 -16.66 -0.49
C GLU A 424 -24.63 -16.58 -1.10
N ALA A 425 -24.83 -15.63 -2.02
CA ALA A 425 -26.08 -15.48 -2.76
C ALA A 425 -26.00 -16.16 -4.12
#